data_f3a41f2bec9336f913e06255f522c830
#
_entry.id   f3a41f2bec9336f913e06255f522c830
#
_cell.length_a   1.000
_cell.length_b   1.000
_cell.length_c   1.000
_cell.angle_alpha   90.00
_cell.angle_beta   90.00
_cell.angle_gamma   90.00
#
_symmetry.space_group_name_H-M   'P 1'
#
loop_
_entity.id
_entity.type
_entity.pdbx_description
1 polymer ?
#
loop_
_entity_poly.entity_id
_entity_poly.type
_entity_poly.pdbx_seq_one_letter_code
_entity_poly.pdbx_strand_id
1 'polypeptide(L)'
;MGIKIKKIIKKIQLKRTTVLLLVFILMAFVLVRQLFDLQIIQGENYINEFQTRTTKTRVLKSTRGNIYDKNNKLIASNVLSYSLTFEDNGTYDSTRQKNLTLNGVAYKVLKILAENGDQLSNSFHIKLDKDGNYAFDVEEGFTLSRFKADIYGHALIDDLTEDEAATTAEDMVAYLSGNKGFSIVLYGDDAYTDEELKKYGLPKELTKQEVLDIAIMRYELSTNSFQKYMAVTIATNVSESTVAAVMENQNELQGIDVLEDSVRQYVDDESMGPLLGYTGRASSEELESLKKENPDYSNDAIVGKAGIEQYMELELQGKDGQETVTVDNLGKVLKIDDNTTVEPVAGNDVYLSVDADWQSAIYQILKQRVAGILLNKIEAVKEYDYKGENDASKIIIPIYDVYNALIANSVIDIDKFSREEASDTEKNLYAKFQQKQQEVFDTITNRLTSSDPPAYKDESTEVQEYLTYICDTVLRDTLGVIDKNEVDTSDATYQAWANDQSISLKDYLNYAASQNWIDISVISPKGEYLDSEEIYQALTSYIIDYLKTDTGFSKLLYKYLPYLFTFLF
;
A
#
# COMPACT_ATOMS: atom_id res chain seq x y z
N MET A 1 -59.62 -38.81 50.49
CA MET A 1 -59.28 -38.87 49.05
C MET A 1 -58.02 -39.69 48.77
N GLY A 2 -57.04 -39.79 49.70
CA GLY A 2 -55.75 -40.51 49.52
C GLY A 2 -55.81 -42.03 49.49
N ILE A 3 -56.90 -42.70 50.07
CA ILE A 3 -57.03 -44.17 50.13
C ILE A 3 -57.52 -44.77 48.79
N LYS A 4 -58.31 -44.05 48.02
CA LYS A 4 -58.76 -44.50 46.67
C LYS A 4 -57.69 -44.49 45.62
N ILE A 5 -56.73 -43.56 45.71
CA ILE A 5 -55.59 -43.42 44.74
C ILE A 5 -54.59 -44.57 44.93
N LYS A 6 -54.29 -44.99 46.19
CA LYS A 6 -53.42 -46.14 46.48
C LYS A 6 -53.98 -47.49 46.00
N LYS A 7 -55.32 -47.65 45.94
CA LYS A 7 -55.98 -48.90 45.46
C LYS A 7 -56.00 -48.97 43.91
N ILE A 8 -55.97 -47.86 43.22
CA ILE A 8 -55.92 -47.82 41.75
C ILE A 8 -54.50 -48.14 41.27
N ILE A 9 -53.49 -47.67 41.97
CA ILE A 9 -52.06 -47.90 41.59
C ILE A 9 -51.71 -49.42 41.81
N LYS A 10 -52.32 -50.13 42.74
CA LYS A 10 -52.01 -51.52 43.02
C LYS A 10 -52.66 -52.55 42.06
N LYS A 11 -53.52 -52.07 41.10
CA LYS A 11 -54.22 -52.94 40.13
C LYS A 11 -53.75 -52.80 38.70
N ILE A 12 -52.76 -51.95 38.44
CA ILE A 12 -52.16 -51.86 37.16
C ILE A 12 -51.01 -52.88 37.09
N GLN A 13 -51.33 -54.12 36.71
CA GLN A 13 -50.32 -55.04 36.20
C GLN A 13 -49.72 -54.38 35.00
N LEU A 14 -48.46 -53.92 35.08
CA LEU A 14 -47.73 -53.35 33.99
C LEU A 14 -47.55 -54.41 32.87
N LYS A 15 -48.55 -54.51 32.02
CA LYS A 15 -48.39 -55.26 30.76
C LYS A 15 -47.33 -54.62 29.94
N ARG A 16 -46.53 -55.39 29.20
CA ARG A 16 -45.47 -54.89 28.33
C ARG A 16 -45.90 -53.69 27.43
N THR A 17 -47.18 -53.75 27.01
CA THR A 17 -47.83 -52.67 26.22
C THR A 17 -48.02 -51.35 26.98
N THR A 18 -48.30 -51.43 28.33
CA THR A 18 -48.49 -50.23 29.17
C THR A 18 -47.16 -49.55 29.45
N VAL A 19 -46.05 -50.31 29.60
CA VAL A 19 -44.70 -49.77 29.73
C VAL A 19 -44.28 -49.07 28.41
N LEU A 20 -44.57 -49.72 27.31
CA LEU A 20 -44.25 -49.17 25.96
C LEU A 20 -45.02 -47.87 25.70
N LEU A 21 -46.33 -47.85 26.08
CA LEU A 21 -47.15 -46.63 26.00
C LEU A 21 -46.56 -45.47 26.84
N LEU A 22 -46.14 -45.79 28.11
CA LEU A 22 -45.50 -44.79 28.95
C LEU A 22 -44.21 -44.25 28.41
N VAL A 23 -43.40 -45.12 27.80
CA VAL A 23 -42.17 -44.68 27.10
C VAL A 23 -42.48 -43.74 25.93
N PHE A 24 -43.51 -44.11 25.11
CA PHE A 24 -43.93 -43.23 23.99
C PHE A 24 -44.47 -41.88 24.48
N ILE A 25 -45.27 -41.88 25.59
CA ILE A 25 -45.76 -40.61 26.15
C ILE A 25 -44.59 -39.77 26.70
N LEU A 26 -43.59 -40.39 27.33
CA LEU A 26 -42.39 -39.69 27.80
C LEU A 26 -41.60 -39.10 26.63
N MET A 27 -41.38 -39.88 25.57
CA MET A 27 -40.72 -39.37 24.35
C MET A 27 -41.51 -38.24 23.71
N ALA A 28 -42.83 -38.35 23.56
CA ALA A 28 -43.68 -37.28 23.06
C ALA A 28 -43.60 -36.03 23.94
N PHE A 29 -43.57 -36.17 25.26
CA PHE A 29 -43.40 -35.03 26.16
C PHE A 29 -42.03 -34.34 26.00
N VAL A 30 -40.96 -35.12 25.85
CA VAL A 30 -39.62 -34.57 25.56
C VAL A 30 -39.61 -33.80 24.23
N LEU A 31 -40.21 -34.35 23.16
CA LEU A 31 -40.33 -33.70 21.87
C LEU A 31 -41.14 -32.39 21.94
N VAL A 32 -42.28 -32.42 22.61
CA VAL A 32 -43.12 -31.23 22.81
C VAL A 32 -42.38 -30.15 23.60
N ARG A 33 -41.64 -30.54 24.64
CA ARG A 33 -40.79 -29.63 25.41
C ARG A 33 -39.69 -29.04 24.55
N GLN A 34 -39.02 -29.88 23.75
CA GLN A 34 -37.98 -29.42 22.82
C GLN A 34 -38.55 -28.45 21.77
N LEU A 35 -39.74 -28.75 21.24
CA LEU A 35 -40.43 -27.88 20.30
C LEU A 35 -40.85 -26.56 20.94
N PHE A 36 -41.30 -26.59 22.18
CA PHE A 36 -41.65 -25.39 22.94
C PHE A 36 -40.41 -24.52 23.21
N ASP A 37 -39.29 -25.13 23.65
CA ASP A 37 -38.02 -24.40 23.81
C ASP A 37 -37.57 -23.75 22.52
N LEU A 38 -37.61 -24.46 21.39
CA LEU A 38 -37.17 -23.97 20.08
C LEU A 38 -38.08 -22.88 19.51
N GLN A 39 -39.41 -23.02 19.64
CA GLN A 39 -40.36 -22.08 19.02
C GLN A 39 -40.75 -20.90 19.93
N ILE A 40 -40.81 -21.10 21.24
CA ILE A 40 -41.30 -20.06 22.16
C ILE A 40 -40.15 -19.39 22.92
N ILE A 41 -39.18 -20.15 23.43
CA ILE A 41 -38.09 -19.55 24.23
C ILE A 41 -36.97 -19.02 23.33
N GLN A 42 -36.61 -19.78 22.30
CA GLN A 42 -35.51 -19.39 21.39
C GLN A 42 -36.01 -18.79 20.08
N GLY A 43 -37.31 -18.78 19.82
CA GLY A 43 -37.91 -18.30 18.56
C GLY A 43 -37.55 -16.87 18.25
N GLU A 44 -37.55 -16.00 19.24
CA GLU A 44 -37.17 -14.59 19.09
C GLU A 44 -35.68 -14.42 18.74
N ASN A 45 -34.82 -15.25 19.34
CA ASN A 45 -33.40 -15.27 19.02
C ASN A 45 -33.13 -15.73 17.58
N TYR A 46 -33.86 -16.80 17.14
CA TYR A 46 -33.75 -17.28 15.75
C TYR A 46 -34.28 -16.26 14.73
N ILE A 47 -35.37 -15.56 15.04
CA ILE A 47 -35.90 -14.50 14.18
C ILE A 47 -34.92 -13.35 14.11
N ASN A 48 -34.35 -12.91 15.23
CA ASN A 48 -33.37 -11.85 15.28
C ASN A 48 -32.08 -12.23 14.52
N GLU A 49 -31.60 -13.46 14.72
CA GLU A 49 -30.45 -14.00 14.00
C GLU A 49 -30.70 -14.09 12.48
N PHE A 50 -31.89 -14.51 12.07
CA PHE A 50 -32.30 -14.52 10.67
C PHE A 50 -32.40 -13.09 10.11
N GLN A 51 -33.02 -12.14 10.83
CA GLN A 51 -33.10 -10.74 10.42
C GLN A 51 -31.71 -10.10 10.30
N THR A 52 -30.82 -10.37 11.25
CA THR A 52 -29.43 -9.85 11.21
C THR A 52 -28.64 -10.38 10.01
N ARG A 53 -28.93 -11.60 9.53
CA ARG A 53 -28.30 -12.18 8.34
C ARG A 53 -28.86 -11.68 7.02
N THR A 54 -30.11 -11.25 7.00
CA THR A 54 -30.81 -10.83 5.78
C THR A 54 -31.01 -9.35 5.69
N THR A 55 -30.80 -8.62 6.78
CA THR A 55 -30.98 -7.16 6.82
C THR A 55 -29.61 -6.50 7.04
N LYS A 56 -29.22 -5.62 6.12
CA LYS A 56 -27.94 -4.90 6.14
C LYS A 56 -28.17 -3.41 6.14
N THR A 57 -27.31 -2.67 6.81
CA THR A 57 -27.22 -1.22 6.67
C THR A 57 -26.14 -0.90 5.64
N ARG A 58 -26.52 -0.18 4.61
CA ARG A 58 -25.65 0.30 3.53
C ARG A 58 -25.47 1.79 3.67
N VAL A 59 -24.23 2.26 3.57
CA VAL A 59 -23.91 3.69 3.60
C VAL A 59 -24.17 4.26 2.22
N LEU A 60 -24.94 5.36 2.18
CA LEU A 60 -25.13 6.17 0.99
C LEU A 60 -24.12 7.32 1.03
N LYS A 61 -23.10 7.28 0.19
CA LYS A 61 -22.04 8.29 0.19
C LYS A 61 -22.62 9.65 -0.20
N SER A 62 -22.25 10.68 0.55
CA SER A 62 -22.56 12.06 0.23
C SER A 62 -21.59 12.62 -0.81
N THR A 63 -22.00 13.64 -1.52
CA THR A 63 -21.15 14.39 -2.43
C THR A 63 -20.48 15.55 -1.71
N ARG A 64 -19.21 15.77 -1.97
CA ARG A 64 -18.47 16.93 -1.49
C ARG A 64 -18.95 18.21 -2.18
N GLY A 65 -18.99 19.35 -1.50
CA GLY A 65 -19.36 20.64 -2.08
C GLY A 65 -18.45 21.03 -3.25
N ASN A 66 -18.98 21.76 -4.21
CA ASN A 66 -18.21 22.27 -5.34
C ASN A 66 -17.39 23.50 -4.95
N ILE A 67 -16.33 23.77 -5.71
CA ILE A 67 -15.55 25.00 -5.56
C ILE A 67 -15.68 25.83 -6.84
N TYR A 68 -16.04 27.10 -6.67
CA TYR A 68 -16.23 28.05 -7.76
C TYR A 68 -15.27 29.22 -7.62
N ASP A 69 -14.93 29.84 -8.75
CA ASP A 69 -14.25 31.12 -8.78
C ASP A 69 -15.22 32.30 -8.48
N LYS A 70 -14.67 33.52 -8.47
CA LYS A 70 -15.47 34.75 -8.26
C LYS A 70 -16.55 35.01 -9.33
N ASN A 71 -16.46 34.37 -10.49
CA ASN A 71 -17.38 34.51 -11.62
C ASN A 71 -18.36 33.33 -11.70
N ASN A 72 -18.46 32.50 -10.67
CA ASN A 72 -19.21 31.23 -10.62
C ASN A 72 -18.72 30.18 -11.65
N LYS A 73 -17.47 30.24 -12.08
CA LYS A 73 -16.86 29.22 -12.89
C LYS A 73 -16.50 28.05 -12.00
N LEU A 74 -16.94 26.84 -12.36
CA LEU A 74 -16.64 25.62 -11.63
C LEU A 74 -15.13 25.30 -11.72
N ILE A 75 -14.50 25.08 -10.56
CA ILE A 75 -13.04 24.78 -10.47
C ILE A 75 -12.81 23.38 -9.92
N ALA A 76 -13.61 22.94 -8.94
CA ALA A 76 -13.59 21.58 -8.45
C ALA A 76 -15.01 21.06 -8.28
N SER A 77 -15.26 19.84 -8.75
CA SER A 77 -16.55 19.16 -8.69
C SER A 77 -16.40 17.69 -8.43
N ASN A 78 -17.50 17.00 -8.24
CA ASN A 78 -17.53 15.56 -8.14
C ASN A 78 -18.11 14.98 -9.44
N VAL A 79 -17.48 13.92 -9.93
CA VAL A 79 -17.98 13.12 -11.06
C VAL A 79 -18.45 11.79 -10.51
N LEU A 80 -19.63 11.36 -10.95
CA LEU A 80 -20.15 10.03 -10.61
C LEU A 80 -19.11 8.98 -10.98
N SER A 81 -18.85 8.10 -10.04
CA SER A 81 -17.93 6.98 -10.16
C SER A 81 -18.58 5.75 -9.57
N TYR A 82 -17.97 4.62 -9.76
CA TYR A 82 -18.39 3.35 -9.19
C TYR A 82 -17.22 2.67 -8.50
N SER A 83 -17.51 2.05 -7.37
CA SER A 83 -16.56 1.25 -6.60
C SER A 83 -17.06 -0.18 -6.50
N LEU A 84 -16.16 -1.15 -6.58
CA LEU A 84 -16.47 -2.55 -6.31
C LEU A 84 -16.17 -2.89 -4.87
N THR A 85 -17.10 -3.57 -4.23
CA THR A 85 -16.92 -4.07 -2.87
C THR A 85 -16.95 -5.58 -2.84
N PHE A 86 -16.26 -6.17 -1.86
CA PHE A 86 -16.22 -7.61 -1.62
C PHE A 86 -16.58 -7.93 -0.18
N GLU A 87 -17.46 -8.92 0.02
CA GLU A 87 -17.95 -9.35 1.31
C GLU A 87 -17.96 -10.88 1.41
N ASP A 88 -17.60 -11.43 2.56
CA ASP A 88 -17.72 -12.86 2.86
C ASP A 88 -19.13 -13.17 3.43
N ASN A 89 -20.11 -13.25 2.57
CA ASN A 89 -21.49 -13.56 2.93
C ASN A 89 -21.86 -15.05 2.74
N GLY A 90 -20.88 -15.92 2.45
CA GLY A 90 -21.07 -17.33 2.14
C GLY A 90 -21.32 -18.21 3.36
N THR A 91 -21.99 -19.34 3.12
CA THR A 91 -22.06 -20.46 4.04
C THR A 91 -21.24 -21.61 3.46
N TYR A 92 -20.28 -22.12 4.21
CA TYR A 92 -19.31 -23.11 3.74
C TYR A 92 -19.30 -24.35 4.61
N ASP A 93 -19.21 -25.53 4.02
CA ASP A 93 -19.12 -26.80 4.73
C ASP A 93 -17.70 -27.05 5.31
N SER A 94 -16.68 -26.37 4.76
CA SER A 94 -15.29 -26.50 5.20
C SER A 94 -14.46 -25.27 4.85
N THR A 95 -13.32 -25.09 5.54
CA THR A 95 -12.33 -24.04 5.22
C THR A 95 -11.80 -24.17 3.78
N ARG A 96 -11.61 -25.42 3.30
CA ARG A 96 -11.18 -25.68 1.91
C ARG A 96 -12.21 -25.15 0.91
N GLN A 97 -13.49 -25.42 1.13
CA GLN A 97 -14.58 -24.89 0.29
C GLN A 97 -14.64 -23.37 0.35
N LYS A 98 -14.52 -22.78 1.53
CA LYS A 98 -14.47 -21.33 1.71
C LYS A 98 -13.37 -20.71 0.87
N ASN A 99 -12.13 -21.22 0.99
CA ASN A 99 -10.99 -20.70 0.27
C ASN A 99 -11.16 -20.83 -1.26
N LEU A 100 -11.60 -21.99 -1.74
CA LEU A 100 -11.89 -22.18 -3.17
C LEU A 100 -12.94 -21.21 -3.69
N THR A 101 -14.04 -21.00 -2.95
CA THR A 101 -15.10 -20.06 -3.36
C THR A 101 -14.59 -18.64 -3.44
N LEU A 102 -13.96 -18.14 -2.35
CA LEU A 102 -13.50 -16.75 -2.30
C LEU A 102 -12.35 -16.48 -3.28
N ASN A 103 -11.42 -17.42 -3.44
CA ASN A 103 -10.33 -17.30 -4.42
C ASN A 103 -10.87 -17.34 -5.86
N GLY A 104 -11.89 -18.17 -6.12
CA GLY A 104 -12.54 -18.23 -7.44
C GLY A 104 -13.30 -16.95 -7.79
N VAL A 105 -14.00 -16.36 -6.82
CA VAL A 105 -14.66 -15.06 -7.00
C VAL A 105 -13.62 -13.97 -7.23
N ALA A 106 -12.57 -13.91 -6.41
CA ALA A 106 -11.49 -12.95 -6.57
C ALA A 106 -10.85 -13.03 -7.96
N TYR A 107 -10.51 -14.24 -8.42
CA TYR A 107 -9.95 -14.46 -9.76
C TYR A 107 -10.87 -13.97 -10.88
N LYS A 108 -12.18 -14.25 -10.81
CA LYS A 108 -13.15 -13.77 -11.79
C LYS A 108 -13.23 -12.25 -11.85
N VAL A 109 -13.25 -11.59 -10.68
CA VAL A 109 -13.25 -10.12 -10.61
C VAL A 109 -11.98 -9.56 -11.23
N LEU A 110 -10.80 -10.13 -10.94
CA LEU A 110 -9.54 -9.71 -11.56
C LEU A 110 -9.58 -9.80 -13.09
N LYS A 111 -10.19 -10.86 -13.65
CA LYS A 111 -10.36 -10.98 -15.10
C LYS A 111 -11.26 -9.89 -15.65
N ILE A 112 -12.39 -9.60 -15.00
CA ILE A 112 -13.29 -8.52 -15.43
C ILE A 112 -12.58 -7.16 -15.38
N LEU A 113 -11.84 -6.86 -14.31
CA LEU A 113 -11.07 -5.61 -14.20
C LEU A 113 -10.04 -5.51 -15.34
N ALA A 114 -9.23 -6.55 -15.54
CA ALA A 114 -8.19 -6.57 -16.56
C ALA A 114 -8.75 -6.43 -17.99
N GLU A 115 -9.86 -7.09 -18.31
CA GLU A 115 -10.52 -7.02 -19.62
C GLU A 115 -11.05 -5.62 -19.93
N ASN A 116 -11.41 -4.85 -18.91
CA ASN A 116 -11.94 -3.49 -19.05
C ASN A 116 -10.87 -2.39 -18.77
N GLY A 117 -9.63 -2.77 -18.47
CA GLY A 117 -8.53 -1.83 -18.21
C GLY A 117 -8.57 -1.18 -16.83
N ASP A 118 -9.39 -1.68 -15.93
CA ASP A 118 -9.47 -1.23 -14.55
C ASP A 118 -8.49 -2.00 -13.65
N GLN A 119 -8.19 -1.46 -12.46
CA GLN A 119 -7.21 -2.03 -11.53
C GLN A 119 -7.78 -2.11 -10.11
N LEU A 120 -7.17 -2.99 -9.30
CA LEU A 120 -7.43 -3.03 -7.87
C LEU A 120 -6.96 -1.73 -7.19
N SER A 121 -7.76 -1.25 -6.26
CA SER A 121 -7.35 -0.18 -5.34
C SER A 121 -6.84 -0.83 -4.06
N ASN A 122 -5.56 -0.70 -3.78
CA ASN A 122 -4.98 -1.30 -2.57
C ASN A 122 -3.88 -0.42 -1.97
N SER A 123 -3.66 -0.63 -0.67
CA SER A 123 -2.56 -0.06 0.11
C SER A 123 -1.55 -1.14 0.54
N PHE A 124 -1.47 -2.23 -0.20
CA PHE A 124 -0.63 -3.37 0.13
C PHE A 124 0.82 -3.12 -0.28
N HIS A 125 1.75 -3.28 0.64
CA HIS A 125 3.14 -2.87 0.45
C HIS A 125 4.03 -3.94 -0.20
N ILE A 126 3.47 -4.76 -1.08
CA ILE A 126 4.21 -5.71 -1.92
C ILE A 126 3.79 -5.52 -3.37
N LYS A 127 4.75 -5.46 -4.27
CA LYS A 127 4.56 -5.41 -5.74
C LYS A 127 5.55 -6.34 -6.43
N LEU A 128 5.33 -6.60 -7.73
CA LEU A 128 6.36 -7.20 -8.57
C LEU A 128 7.36 -6.14 -9.02
N ASP A 129 8.65 -6.46 -8.88
CA ASP A 129 9.74 -5.65 -9.41
C ASP A 129 9.88 -5.84 -10.94
N LYS A 130 10.87 -5.18 -11.54
CA LYS A 130 11.15 -5.25 -12.98
C LYS A 130 11.53 -6.66 -13.45
N ASP A 131 12.06 -7.48 -12.55
CA ASP A 131 12.49 -8.86 -12.82
C ASP A 131 11.38 -9.89 -12.55
N GLY A 132 10.21 -9.42 -12.11
CA GLY A 132 9.06 -10.25 -11.78
C GLY A 132 9.17 -10.97 -10.44
N ASN A 133 9.95 -10.44 -9.50
CA ASN A 133 10.03 -10.92 -8.12
C ASN A 133 9.16 -10.05 -7.21
N TYR A 134 8.67 -10.64 -6.11
CA TYR A 134 7.97 -9.85 -5.11
C TYR A 134 8.95 -8.97 -4.33
N ALA A 135 8.63 -7.71 -4.20
CA ALA A 135 9.42 -6.73 -3.48
C ALA A 135 8.52 -5.82 -2.64
N PHE A 136 8.99 -5.36 -1.50
CA PHE A 136 8.32 -4.31 -0.76
C PHE A 136 8.41 -2.99 -1.53
N ASP A 137 7.34 -2.18 -1.48
CA ASP A 137 7.30 -0.84 -2.10
C ASP A 137 7.51 0.28 -1.07
N VAL A 138 7.83 -0.10 0.16
CA VAL A 138 8.20 0.79 1.26
C VAL A 138 9.57 0.41 1.77
N GLU A 139 10.30 1.42 2.25
CA GLU A 139 11.61 1.24 2.87
C GLU A 139 11.49 0.57 4.24
N GLU A 140 12.59 -0.02 4.70
CA GLU A 140 12.67 -0.54 6.07
C GLU A 140 12.40 0.55 7.09
N GLY A 141 11.62 0.21 8.12
CA GLY A 141 11.22 1.15 9.15
C GLY A 141 9.84 0.85 9.73
N PHE A 142 9.27 1.84 10.41
CA PHE A 142 7.99 1.71 11.11
C PHE A 142 6.86 1.20 10.20
N THR A 143 6.74 1.73 8.98
CA THR A 143 5.67 1.37 8.04
C THR A 143 5.76 -0.09 7.63
N LEU A 144 6.95 -0.59 7.27
CA LEU A 144 7.16 -1.98 6.90
C LEU A 144 6.95 -2.91 8.10
N SER A 145 7.47 -2.55 9.29
CA SER A 145 7.28 -3.34 10.51
C SER A 145 5.80 -3.41 10.90
N ARG A 146 5.05 -2.29 10.78
CA ARG A 146 3.61 -2.29 11.02
C ARG A 146 2.87 -3.19 10.03
N PHE A 147 3.21 -3.09 8.74
CA PHE A 147 2.64 -3.95 7.70
C PHE A 147 2.90 -5.44 7.98
N LYS A 148 4.14 -5.81 8.34
CA LYS A 148 4.46 -7.20 8.73
C LYS A 148 3.64 -7.65 9.94
N ALA A 149 3.54 -6.83 10.98
CA ALA A 149 2.73 -7.13 12.16
C ALA A 149 1.24 -7.35 11.81
N ASP A 150 0.68 -6.52 10.94
CA ASP A 150 -0.70 -6.65 10.48
C ASP A 150 -0.93 -7.96 9.71
N ILE A 151 -0.01 -8.35 8.84
CA ILE A 151 -0.08 -9.61 8.08
C ILE A 151 -0.04 -10.84 9.02
N TYR A 152 0.78 -10.81 10.06
CA TYR A 152 0.88 -11.91 11.02
C TYR A 152 -0.17 -11.82 12.15
N GLY A 153 -1.00 -10.76 12.15
CA GLY A 153 -2.11 -10.58 13.10
C GLY A 153 -1.67 -10.09 14.49
N HIS A 154 -0.52 -9.42 14.58
CA HIS A 154 -0.02 -8.83 15.82
C HIS A 154 -0.60 -7.44 16.06
N ALA A 155 -1.02 -7.16 17.30
CA ALA A 155 -1.55 -5.85 17.67
C ALA A 155 -0.45 -4.77 17.75
N LEU A 156 0.74 -5.15 18.20
CA LEU A 156 1.90 -4.27 18.34
C LEU A 156 3.04 -4.76 17.43
N ILE A 157 3.89 -3.84 17.01
CA ILE A 157 5.11 -4.16 16.25
C ILE A 157 6.08 -4.99 17.10
N ASP A 158 6.14 -4.69 18.39
CA ASP A 158 6.99 -5.40 19.36
C ASP A 158 6.60 -6.87 19.59
N ASP A 159 5.43 -7.28 19.11
CA ASP A 159 4.96 -8.67 19.17
C ASP A 159 5.50 -9.53 18.01
N LEU A 160 6.15 -8.92 16.98
CA LEU A 160 6.79 -9.66 15.90
C LEU A 160 7.94 -10.51 16.44
N THR A 161 7.98 -11.76 16.02
CA THR A 161 9.15 -12.62 16.25
C THR A 161 10.31 -12.19 15.34
N GLU A 162 11.55 -12.54 15.69
CA GLU A 162 12.72 -12.26 14.86
C GLU A 162 12.56 -12.81 13.43
N ASP A 163 12.00 -14.03 13.29
CA ASP A 163 11.74 -14.64 11.99
C ASP A 163 10.70 -13.85 11.17
N GLU A 164 9.63 -13.37 11.81
CA GLU A 164 8.58 -12.57 11.14
C GLU A 164 9.10 -11.19 10.75
N ALA A 165 9.92 -10.57 11.58
CA ALA A 165 10.55 -9.29 11.28
C ALA A 165 11.52 -9.40 10.09
N ALA A 166 12.26 -10.51 9.99
CA ALA A 166 13.21 -10.78 8.90
C ALA A 166 12.55 -11.30 7.60
N THR A 167 11.23 -11.53 7.58
CA THR A 167 10.53 -12.12 6.43
C THR A 167 10.67 -11.25 5.18
N THR A 168 11.03 -11.86 4.06
CA THR A 168 11.08 -11.23 2.74
C THR A 168 9.67 -11.09 2.13
N ALA A 169 9.52 -10.25 1.10
CA ALA A 169 8.26 -10.13 0.37
C ALA A 169 7.83 -11.45 -0.28
N GLU A 170 8.78 -12.26 -0.79
CA GLU A 170 8.52 -13.58 -1.36
C GLU A 170 7.97 -14.54 -0.30
N ASP A 171 8.59 -14.61 0.89
CA ASP A 171 8.13 -15.46 2.00
C ASP A 171 6.77 -15.03 2.51
N MET A 172 6.50 -13.73 2.56
CA MET A 172 5.22 -13.20 3.01
C MET A 172 4.09 -13.53 2.03
N VAL A 173 4.31 -13.41 0.72
CA VAL A 173 3.34 -13.87 -0.28
C VAL A 173 3.16 -15.38 -0.23
N ALA A 174 4.24 -16.15 -0.01
CA ALA A 174 4.15 -17.59 0.17
C ALA A 174 3.34 -17.97 1.42
N TYR A 175 3.49 -17.23 2.52
CA TYR A 175 2.67 -17.40 3.73
C TYR A 175 1.18 -17.13 3.44
N LEU A 176 0.85 -15.98 2.83
CA LEU A 176 -0.53 -15.61 2.52
C LEU A 176 -1.18 -16.54 1.50
N SER A 177 -0.45 -16.98 0.47
CA SER A 177 -0.96 -17.85 -0.58
C SER A 177 -1.03 -19.31 -0.19
N GLY A 178 -0.28 -19.74 0.82
CA GLY A 178 -0.17 -21.12 1.28
C GLY A 178 -1.28 -21.57 2.25
N ASN A 179 -1.08 -22.76 2.83
CA ASN A 179 -2.03 -23.39 3.78
C ASN A 179 -2.29 -22.57 5.06
N LYS A 180 -1.33 -21.80 5.52
CA LYS A 180 -1.46 -20.96 6.73
C LYS A 180 -2.26 -19.68 6.48
N GLY A 181 -2.27 -19.22 5.22
CA GLY A 181 -3.03 -18.04 4.80
C GLY A 181 -4.33 -18.41 4.08
N PHE A 182 -4.46 -17.99 2.83
CA PHE A 182 -5.70 -18.06 2.06
C PHE A 182 -5.79 -19.28 1.14
N SER A 183 -4.81 -20.19 1.18
CA SER A 183 -4.77 -21.41 0.37
C SER A 183 -5.00 -21.12 -1.12
N ILE A 184 -4.31 -20.13 -1.68
CA ILE A 184 -4.42 -19.74 -3.08
C ILE A 184 -3.65 -20.76 -3.94
N VAL A 185 -2.43 -21.11 -3.52
CA VAL A 185 -1.55 -22.08 -4.16
C VAL A 185 -1.18 -23.16 -3.15
N LEU A 186 -1.55 -24.40 -3.44
CA LEU A 186 -1.29 -25.55 -2.59
C LEU A 186 -0.50 -26.61 -3.35
N TYR A 187 0.39 -27.31 -2.65
CA TYR A 187 1.28 -28.31 -3.22
C TYR A 187 1.13 -29.68 -2.54
N GLY A 188 1.60 -30.73 -3.21
CA GLY A 188 1.61 -32.09 -2.67
C GLY A 188 0.21 -32.66 -2.44
N ASP A 189 0.03 -33.33 -1.29
CA ASP A 189 -1.24 -33.98 -0.94
C ASP A 189 -2.38 -33.01 -0.65
N ASP A 190 -2.05 -31.74 -0.36
CA ASP A 190 -3.03 -30.68 -0.10
C ASP A 190 -3.50 -29.98 -1.38
N ALA A 191 -2.84 -30.19 -2.52
CA ALA A 191 -3.16 -29.55 -3.79
C ALA A 191 -4.64 -29.69 -4.17
N TYR A 192 -5.16 -28.69 -4.86
CA TYR A 192 -6.51 -28.75 -5.39
C TYR A 192 -6.57 -29.69 -6.60
N THR A 193 -7.65 -30.45 -6.70
CA THR A 193 -7.90 -31.32 -7.86
C THR A 193 -8.37 -30.48 -9.06
N ASP A 194 -8.14 -30.98 -10.29
CA ASP A 194 -8.62 -30.33 -11.51
C ASP A 194 -10.14 -30.11 -11.50
N GLU A 195 -10.88 -31.01 -10.87
CA GLU A 195 -12.35 -30.91 -10.73
C GLU A 195 -12.75 -29.78 -9.79
N GLU A 196 -12.02 -29.62 -8.66
CA GLU A 196 -12.25 -28.51 -7.73
C GLU A 196 -11.93 -27.18 -8.37
N LEU A 197 -10.75 -27.03 -8.99
CA LEU A 197 -10.36 -25.79 -9.67
C LEU A 197 -11.39 -25.39 -10.74
N LYS A 198 -11.78 -26.34 -11.58
CA LYS A 198 -12.79 -26.10 -12.62
C LYS A 198 -14.15 -25.71 -12.04
N LYS A 199 -14.57 -26.35 -10.95
CA LYS A 199 -15.86 -26.06 -10.28
C LYS A 199 -15.93 -24.62 -9.78
N TYR A 200 -14.83 -24.06 -9.28
CA TYR A 200 -14.77 -22.71 -8.73
C TYR A 200 -14.19 -21.67 -9.71
N GLY A 201 -13.89 -22.06 -10.95
CA GLY A 201 -13.43 -21.16 -12.01
C GLY A 201 -11.99 -20.71 -11.87
N LEU A 202 -11.17 -21.48 -11.14
CA LEU A 202 -9.74 -21.22 -10.99
C LEU A 202 -8.93 -21.94 -12.07
N PRO A 203 -7.86 -21.34 -12.60
CA PRO A 203 -6.94 -22.02 -13.51
C PRO A 203 -6.04 -23.01 -12.75
N LYS A 204 -5.37 -23.89 -13.47
CA LYS A 204 -4.38 -24.82 -12.90
C LYS A 204 -3.12 -24.11 -12.41
N GLU A 205 -2.73 -23.06 -13.10
CA GLU A 205 -1.57 -22.24 -12.79
C GLU A 205 -1.99 -20.77 -12.77
N LEU A 206 -1.56 -20.06 -11.75
CA LEU A 206 -1.71 -18.63 -11.58
C LEU A 206 -0.36 -17.96 -11.83
N THR A 207 -0.37 -16.83 -12.48
CA THR A 207 0.82 -15.97 -12.57
C THR A 207 1.15 -15.37 -11.20
N LYS A 208 2.39 -14.93 -11.00
CA LYS A 208 2.79 -14.25 -9.76
C LYS A 208 1.90 -13.04 -9.46
N GLN A 209 1.51 -12.26 -10.47
CA GLN A 209 0.61 -11.12 -10.30
C GLN A 209 -0.78 -11.56 -9.84
N GLU A 210 -1.37 -12.58 -10.47
CA GLU A 210 -2.69 -13.09 -10.07
C GLU A 210 -2.68 -13.66 -8.64
N VAL A 211 -1.61 -14.32 -8.22
CA VAL A 211 -1.43 -14.78 -6.83
C VAL A 211 -1.41 -13.60 -5.87
N LEU A 212 -0.64 -12.57 -6.19
CA LEU A 212 -0.55 -11.36 -5.38
C LEU A 212 -1.89 -10.64 -5.28
N ASP A 213 -2.57 -10.43 -6.40
CA ASP A 213 -3.84 -9.71 -6.44
C ASP A 213 -4.95 -10.45 -5.68
N ILE A 214 -5.01 -11.79 -5.80
CA ILE A 214 -5.92 -12.61 -4.98
C ILE A 214 -5.56 -12.50 -3.50
N ALA A 215 -4.26 -12.53 -3.16
CA ALA A 215 -3.81 -12.40 -1.78
C ALA A 215 -4.20 -11.03 -1.19
N ILE A 216 -4.07 -9.96 -1.96
CA ILE A 216 -4.50 -8.60 -1.58
C ILE A 216 -6.00 -8.57 -1.28
N MET A 217 -6.84 -9.03 -2.23
CA MET A 217 -8.29 -9.05 -2.02
C MET A 217 -8.70 -9.88 -0.79
N ARG A 218 -8.05 -11.02 -0.58
CA ARG A 218 -8.29 -11.90 0.57
C ARG A 218 -7.80 -11.28 1.88
N TYR A 219 -6.69 -10.57 1.84
CA TYR A 219 -6.17 -9.84 3.00
C TYR A 219 -7.12 -8.70 3.40
N GLU A 220 -7.51 -7.85 2.46
CA GLU A 220 -8.48 -6.78 2.72
C GLU A 220 -9.78 -7.34 3.33
N LEU A 221 -10.28 -8.45 2.78
CA LEU A 221 -11.45 -9.13 3.32
C LEU A 221 -11.23 -9.68 4.74
N SER A 222 -10.00 -10.05 5.09
CA SER A 222 -9.65 -10.59 6.41
C SER A 222 -9.54 -9.51 7.49
N THR A 223 -9.24 -8.26 7.13
CA THR A 223 -9.12 -7.14 8.09
C THR A 223 -10.44 -6.88 8.82
N ASN A 224 -11.57 -7.20 8.18
CA ASN A 224 -12.91 -7.11 8.76
C ASN A 224 -13.37 -8.43 9.42
N SER A 225 -12.46 -9.33 9.79
CA SER A 225 -12.80 -10.67 10.33
C SER A 225 -13.68 -10.67 11.58
N PHE A 226 -13.64 -9.60 12.38
CA PHE A 226 -14.53 -9.40 13.52
C PHE A 226 -15.94 -8.94 13.12
N GLN A 227 -16.11 -8.41 11.92
CA GLN A 227 -17.37 -7.94 11.35
C GLN A 227 -17.56 -8.55 9.95
N LYS A 228 -17.69 -9.86 9.90
CA LYS A 228 -17.70 -10.69 8.67
C LYS A 228 -18.67 -10.23 7.56
N TYR A 229 -19.59 -9.34 7.90
CA TYR A 229 -20.61 -8.82 6.99
C TYR A 229 -20.36 -7.38 6.53
N MET A 230 -19.19 -6.81 6.85
CA MET A 230 -18.79 -5.53 6.29
C MET A 230 -18.03 -5.76 4.98
N ALA A 231 -18.55 -5.18 3.93
CA ALA A 231 -17.91 -5.18 2.64
C ALA A 231 -16.64 -4.33 2.66
N VAL A 232 -15.59 -4.78 1.96
CA VAL A 232 -14.36 -4.01 1.73
C VAL A 232 -14.35 -3.50 0.30
N THR A 233 -13.90 -2.28 0.08
CA THR A 233 -13.72 -1.73 -1.26
C THR A 233 -12.45 -2.31 -1.88
N ILE A 234 -12.59 -2.99 -3.03
CA ILE A 234 -11.49 -3.66 -3.74
C ILE A 234 -11.04 -2.92 -5.01
N ALA A 235 -11.93 -2.11 -5.61
CA ALA A 235 -11.59 -1.26 -6.75
C ALA A 235 -12.43 0.01 -6.69
N THR A 236 -11.81 1.16 -7.01
CA THR A 236 -12.47 2.46 -7.06
C THR A 236 -12.38 3.04 -8.46
N ASN A 237 -13.30 3.93 -8.80
CA ASN A 237 -13.33 4.60 -10.10
C ASN A 237 -13.34 3.61 -11.29
N VAL A 238 -14.11 2.53 -11.16
CA VAL A 238 -14.21 1.51 -12.22
C VAL A 238 -15.10 2.00 -13.37
N SER A 239 -14.80 1.54 -14.56
CA SER A 239 -15.52 1.89 -15.78
C SER A 239 -16.95 1.33 -15.80
N GLU A 240 -17.84 1.98 -16.56
CA GLU A 240 -19.21 1.48 -16.78
C GLU A 240 -19.23 0.07 -17.38
N SER A 241 -18.23 -0.29 -18.20
CA SER A 241 -18.07 -1.63 -18.75
C SER A 241 -17.79 -2.68 -17.67
N THR A 242 -16.95 -2.35 -16.69
CA THR A 242 -16.73 -3.22 -15.53
C THR A 242 -18.00 -3.36 -14.68
N VAL A 243 -18.72 -2.26 -14.44
CA VAL A 243 -20.01 -2.30 -13.74
C VAL A 243 -20.99 -3.24 -14.46
N ALA A 244 -21.14 -3.07 -15.77
CA ALA A 244 -22.04 -3.93 -16.56
C ALA A 244 -21.62 -5.41 -16.50
N ALA A 245 -20.33 -5.70 -16.67
CA ALA A 245 -19.79 -7.06 -16.60
C ALA A 245 -19.99 -7.70 -15.22
N VAL A 246 -19.80 -6.96 -14.13
CA VAL A 246 -20.06 -7.45 -12.76
C VAL A 246 -21.55 -7.74 -12.58
N MET A 247 -22.43 -6.83 -13.00
CA MET A 247 -23.88 -7.02 -12.87
C MET A 247 -24.40 -8.21 -13.71
N GLU A 248 -23.88 -8.41 -14.92
CA GLU A 248 -24.23 -9.56 -15.74
C GLU A 248 -23.81 -10.90 -15.11
N ASN A 249 -22.66 -10.92 -14.41
CA ASN A 249 -22.10 -12.11 -13.78
C ASN A 249 -22.42 -12.23 -12.28
N GLN A 250 -23.33 -11.44 -11.74
CA GLN A 250 -23.62 -11.37 -10.29
C GLN A 250 -23.93 -12.74 -9.66
N ASN A 251 -24.55 -13.66 -10.40
CA ASN A 251 -24.84 -15.02 -9.91
C ASN A 251 -23.56 -15.86 -9.64
N GLU A 252 -22.43 -15.50 -10.27
CA GLU A 252 -21.14 -16.17 -10.11
C GLU A 252 -20.17 -15.39 -9.23
N LEU A 253 -20.51 -14.15 -8.87
CA LEU A 253 -19.69 -13.20 -8.11
C LEU A 253 -20.27 -12.99 -6.70
N GLN A 254 -20.45 -14.08 -5.97
CA GLN A 254 -20.99 -14.04 -4.61
C GLN A 254 -20.22 -13.09 -3.72
N GLY A 255 -20.91 -12.12 -3.12
CA GLY A 255 -20.33 -11.14 -2.20
C GLY A 255 -19.70 -9.93 -2.89
N ILE A 256 -19.72 -9.86 -4.22
CA ILE A 256 -19.31 -8.66 -4.96
C ILE A 256 -20.54 -7.77 -5.19
N ASP A 257 -20.38 -6.48 -4.87
CA ASP A 257 -21.41 -5.47 -5.13
C ASP A 257 -20.78 -4.23 -5.76
N VAL A 258 -21.62 -3.44 -6.43
CA VAL A 258 -21.27 -2.17 -7.07
C VAL A 258 -21.89 -1.06 -6.24
N LEU A 259 -21.06 -0.15 -5.74
CA LEU A 259 -21.51 1.05 -5.03
C LEU A 259 -21.31 2.27 -5.91
N GLU A 260 -22.31 3.14 -5.91
CA GLU A 260 -22.15 4.49 -6.44
C GLU A 260 -21.20 5.28 -5.53
N ASP A 261 -20.25 5.95 -6.14
CA ASP A 261 -19.22 6.74 -5.48
C ASP A 261 -18.98 8.02 -6.29
N SER A 262 -18.11 8.88 -5.84
CA SER A 262 -17.75 10.09 -6.57
C SER A 262 -16.24 10.34 -6.51
N VAL A 263 -15.68 10.74 -7.65
CA VAL A 263 -14.29 11.16 -7.76
C VAL A 263 -14.21 12.67 -7.86
N ARG A 264 -13.32 13.25 -7.08
CA ARG A 264 -13.04 14.69 -7.13
C ARG A 264 -12.31 15.04 -8.41
N GLN A 265 -12.88 15.95 -9.20
CA GLN A 265 -12.30 16.44 -10.45
C GLN A 265 -11.93 17.91 -10.32
N TYR A 266 -10.73 18.26 -10.72
CA TYR A 266 -10.22 19.62 -10.75
C TYR A 266 -10.11 20.11 -12.19
N VAL A 267 -10.52 21.36 -12.41
CA VAL A 267 -10.39 22.04 -13.70
C VAL A 267 -9.12 22.87 -13.64
N ASP A 268 -8.24 22.73 -14.65
CA ASP A 268 -6.95 23.43 -14.74
C ASP A 268 -6.06 23.19 -13.50
N ASP A 269 -5.75 21.93 -13.26
CA ASP A 269 -4.95 21.44 -12.13
C ASP A 269 -3.53 22.04 -12.09
N GLU A 270 -2.91 22.33 -13.25
CA GLU A 270 -1.60 22.97 -13.31
C GLU A 270 -1.58 24.35 -12.64
N SER A 271 -2.56 25.19 -12.95
CA SER A 271 -2.58 26.58 -12.45
C SER A 271 -3.26 26.74 -11.11
N MET A 272 -4.27 25.90 -10.83
CA MET A 272 -5.10 25.98 -9.62
C MET A 272 -4.66 25.02 -8.52
N GLY A 273 -3.92 23.95 -8.84
CA GLY A 273 -3.53 22.90 -7.89
C GLY A 273 -2.83 23.41 -6.63
N PRO A 274 -1.86 24.33 -6.71
CA PRO A 274 -1.19 24.88 -5.52
C PRO A 274 -2.14 25.63 -4.56
N LEU A 275 -3.24 26.16 -5.10
CA LEU A 275 -4.27 26.85 -4.30
C LEU A 275 -5.32 25.89 -3.78
N LEU A 276 -5.84 25.02 -4.64
CA LEU A 276 -6.92 24.09 -4.31
C LEU A 276 -6.45 22.98 -3.39
N GLY A 277 -5.27 22.45 -3.63
CA GLY A 277 -4.80 21.22 -2.99
C GLY A 277 -5.43 19.98 -3.61
N TYR A 278 -5.62 18.95 -2.82
CA TYR A 278 -6.18 17.66 -3.26
C TYR A 278 -6.89 16.95 -2.11
N THR A 279 -7.68 15.94 -2.45
CA THR A 279 -8.36 15.07 -1.49
C THR A 279 -7.68 13.70 -1.41
N GLY A 280 -7.77 13.05 -0.26
CA GLY A 280 -7.24 11.71 -0.04
C GLY A 280 -7.79 11.07 1.22
N ARG A 281 -7.52 9.78 1.43
CA ARG A 281 -7.96 9.06 2.62
C ARG A 281 -7.38 9.70 3.88
N ALA A 282 -8.21 9.89 4.88
CA ALA A 282 -7.78 10.46 6.16
C ALA A 282 -6.84 9.50 6.90
N SER A 283 -5.78 10.03 7.51
CA SER A 283 -4.96 9.28 8.47
C SER A 283 -5.68 9.16 9.81
N SER A 284 -5.23 8.26 10.67
CA SER A 284 -5.82 8.07 12.01
C SER A 284 -5.75 9.36 12.85
N GLU A 285 -4.68 10.12 12.72
CA GLU A 285 -4.47 11.39 13.44
C GLU A 285 -5.41 12.49 12.94
N GLU A 286 -5.56 12.61 11.61
CA GLU A 286 -6.52 13.53 10.99
C GLU A 286 -7.95 13.21 11.40
N LEU A 287 -8.33 11.91 11.38
CA LEU A 287 -9.65 11.46 11.80
C LEU A 287 -9.92 11.77 13.27
N GLU A 288 -8.95 11.58 14.15
CA GLU A 288 -9.10 11.92 15.57
C GLU A 288 -9.36 13.42 15.76
N SER A 289 -8.69 14.26 14.98
CA SER A 289 -8.91 15.70 14.99
C SER A 289 -10.28 16.09 14.42
N LEU A 290 -10.64 15.58 13.25
CA LEU A 290 -11.90 15.88 12.57
C LEU A 290 -13.12 15.37 13.34
N LYS A 291 -13.04 14.21 13.99
CA LYS A 291 -14.12 13.66 14.82
C LYS A 291 -14.40 14.46 16.09
N LYS A 292 -13.49 15.31 16.53
CA LYS A 292 -13.74 16.26 17.63
C LYS A 292 -14.70 17.36 17.19
N GLU A 293 -14.60 17.78 15.93
CA GLU A 293 -15.43 18.83 15.33
C GLU A 293 -16.75 18.26 14.75
N ASN A 294 -16.66 17.11 14.08
CA ASN A 294 -17.79 16.39 13.51
C ASN A 294 -17.64 14.87 13.73
N PRO A 295 -18.39 14.26 14.68
CA PRO A 295 -18.32 12.82 14.97
C PRO A 295 -18.77 11.91 13.84
N ASP A 296 -19.42 12.44 12.80
CA ASP A 296 -20.02 11.66 11.70
C ASP A 296 -18.97 11.16 10.67
N TYR A 297 -17.67 11.55 10.81
CA TYR A 297 -16.62 11.06 9.91
C TYR A 297 -16.44 9.55 10.02
N SER A 298 -16.56 8.86 8.89
CA SER A 298 -16.25 7.43 8.78
C SER A 298 -14.74 7.16 8.85
N ASN A 299 -14.35 5.91 9.14
CA ASN A 299 -12.93 5.55 9.21
C ASN A 299 -12.25 5.51 7.83
N ASP A 300 -13.03 5.46 6.77
CA ASP A 300 -12.60 5.47 5.37
C ASP A 300 -12.86 6.82 4.67
N ALA A 301 -13.09 7.87 5.45
CA ALA A 301 -13.42 9.20 4.92
C ALA A 301 -12.32 9.72 3.99
N ILE A 302 -12.75 10.31 2.88
CA ILE A 302 -11.90 11.09 1.97
C ILE A 302 -11.99 12.56 2.40
N VAL A 303 -10.85 13.15 2.72
CA VAL A 303 -10.72 14.50 3.26
C VAL A 303 -9.75 15.35 2.45
N GLY A 304 -9.82 16.66 2.57
CA GLY A 304 -8.83 17.57 1.98
C GLY A 304 -7.46 17.45 2.65
N LYS A 305 -6.43 17.29 1.85
CA LYS A 305 -5.04 17.07 2.31
C LYS A 305 -4.19 18.34 2.26
N ALA A 306 -4.54 19.27 1.43
CA ALA A 306 -3.80 20.52 1.26
C ALA A 306 -4.73 21.64 0.72
N GLY A 307 -4.26 22.88 0.77
CA GLY A 307 -4.90 24.04 0.14
C GLY A 307 -6.31 24.32 0.65
N ILE A 308 -7.17 24.77 -0.26
CA ILE A 308 -8.58 25.10 0.01
C ILE A 308 -9.37 23.84 0.40
N GLU A 309 -9.06 22.69 -0.21
CA GLU A 309 -9.71 21.44 0.14
C GLU A 309 -9.53 21.10 1.63
N GLN A 310 -8.34 21.30 2.17
CA GLN A 310 -8.07 21.07 3.59
C GLN A 310 -8.63 22.19 4.48
N TYR A 311 -8.43 23.45 4.07
CA TYR A 311 -8.84 24.59 4.87
C TYR A 311 -10.37 24.68 5.04
N MET A 312 -11.11 24.32 3.99
CA MET A 312 -12.58 24.35 3.96
C MET A 312 -13.20 22.97 4.17
N GLU A 313 -12.48 22.02 4.75
CA GLU A 313 -12.90 20.62 4.91
C GLU A 313 -14.30 20.51 5.54
N LEU A 314 -14.54 21.19 6.66
CA LEU A 314 -15.80 21.12 7.39
C LEU A 314 -17.00 21.67 6.61
N GLU A 315 -16.76 22.59 5.68
CA GLU A 315 -17.80 23.14 4.80
C GLU A 315 -18.02 22.24 3.58
N LEU A 316 -16.94 21.79 2.96
CA LEU A 316 -16.99 20.99 1.75
C LEU A 316 -17.48 19.57 1.99
N GLN A 317 -17.19 18.97 3.16
CA GLN A 317 -17.59 17.62 3.48
C GLN A 317 -19.11 17.50 3.64
N GLY A 318 -19.71 16.56 2.92
CA GLY A 318 -21.12 16.23 3.08
C GLY A 318 -21.36 15.30 4.27
N LYS A 319 -22.62 14.97 4.50
CA LYS A 319 -23.04 13.97 5.50
C LYS A 319 -23.55 12.73 4.79
N ASP A 320 -22.91 11.60 5.05
CA ASP A 320 -23.34 10.32 4.50
C ASP A 320 -24.73 9.95 5.01
N GLY A 321 -25.52 9.38 4.12
CA GLY A 321 -26.80 8.77 4.44
C GLY A 321 -26.63 7.27 4.77
N GLN A 322 -27.75 6.65 5.09
CA GLN A 322 -27.79 5.20 5.28
C GLN A 322 -29.14 4.63 4.86
N GLU A 323 -29.13 3.45 4.33
CA GLU A 323 -30.35 2.69 4.05
C GLU A 323 -30.24 1.27 4.63
N THR A 324 -31.39 0.74 5.01
CA THR A 324 -31.48 -0.66 5.43
C THR A 324 -32.04 -1.49 4.29
N VAL A 325 -31.28 -2.48 3.85
CA VAL A 325 -31.66 -3.37 2.75
C VAL A 325 -31.83 -4.79 3.25
N THR A 326 -32.81 -5.50 2.67
CA THR A 326 -32.96 -6.95 2.85
C THR A 326 -32.31 -7.64 1.65
N VAL A 327 -31.40 -8.55 1.92
CA VAL A 327 -30.64 -9.29 0.90
C VAL A 327 -30.97 -10.78 0.94
N ASP A 328 -30.76 -11.45 -0.19
CA ASP A 328 -30.81 -12.92 -0.26
C ASP A 328 -29.48 -13.55 0.22
N ASN A 329 -29.38 -14.86 0.12
CA ASN A 329 -28.19 -15.61 0.50
C ASN A 329 -26.96 -15.37 -0.39
N LEU A 330 -27.11 -14.68 -1.52
CA LEU A 330 -26.04 -14.29 -2.44
C LEU A 330 -25.65 -12.82 -2.28
N GLY A 331 -26.33 -12.08 -1.38
CA GLY A 331 -26.09 -10.65 -1.15
C GLY A 331 -26.92 -9.73 -2.08
N LYS A 332 -27.76 -10.28 -2.97
CA LYS A 332 -28.61 -9.48 -3.85
C LYS A 332 -29.71 -8.76 -3.03
N VAL A 333 -29.83 -7.46 -3.23
CA VAL A 333 -30.87 -6.65 -2.59
C VAL A 333 -32.26 -7.07 -3.10
N LEU A 334 -33.09 -7.51 -2.16
CA LEU A 334 -34.47 -7.91 -2.40
C LEU A 334 -35.46 -6.76 -2.10
N LYS A 335 -35.15 -5.94 -1.10
CA LYS A 335 -36.02 -4.86 -0.63
C LYS A 335 -35.18 -3.80 0.07
N ILE A 336 -35.54 -2.55 -0.14
CA ILE A 336 -35.05 -1.39 0.62
C ILE A 336 -36.13 -1.01 1.62
N ASP A 337 -35.74 -0.70 2.86
CA ASP A 337 -36.68 -0.23 3.89
C ASP A 337 -36.69 1.31 3.92
N ASP A 338 -37.62 1.89 3.17
CA ASP A 338 -37.75 3.34 3.05
C ASP A 338 -37.98 4.05 4.38
N ASN A 339 -38.46 3.34 5.43
CA ASN A 339 -38.70 3.94 6.75
C ASN A 339 -37.44 4.18 7.55
N THR A 340 -36.34 3.51 7.21
CA THR A 340 -35.04 3.61 7.89
C THR A 340 -34.00 4.31 7.03
N THR A 341 -34.36 4.72 5.82
CA THR A 341 -33.47 5.44 4.91
C THR A 341 -33.24 6.86 5.41
N VAL A 342 -31.97 7.22 5.54
CA VAL A 342 -31.50 8.59 5.78
C VAL A 342 -30.78 9.04 4.53
N GLU A 343 -31.35 10.05 3.86
CA GLU A 343 -30.75 10.59 2.64
C GLU A 343 -29.41 11.28 2.92
N PRO A 344 -28.41 11.13 2.04
CA PRO A 344 -27.15 11.84 2.16
C PRO A 344 -27.35 13.34 1.92
N VAL A 345 -26.56 14.16 2.62
CA VAL A 345 -26.58 15.62 2.47
C VAL A 345 -25.28 16.07 1.84
N ALA A 346 -25.34 16.70 0.67
CA ALA A 346 -24.16 17.25 0.01
C ALA A 346 -23.47 18.32 0.86
N GLY A 347 -22.15 18.43 0.74
CA GLY A 347 -21.38 19.52 1.36
C GLY A 347 -21.73 20.89 0.77
N ASN A 348 -21.37 21.94 1.48
CA ASN A 348 -21.60 23.30 1.04
C ASN A 348 -20.63 23.69 -0.09
N ASP A 349 -21.15 24.44 -1.08
CA ASP A 349 -20.31 25.00 -2.13
C ASP A 349 -19.47 26.17 -1.61
N VAL A 350 -18.21 26.24 -2.08
CA VAL A 350 -17.25 27.28 -1.70
C VAL A 350 -16.98 28.20 -2.90
N TYR A 351 -17.05 29.50 -2.67
CA TYR A 351 -16.79 30.53 -3.68
C TYR A 351 -15.50 31.27 -3.35
N LEU A 352 -14.53 31.19 -4.25
CA LEU A 352 -13.24 31.86 -4.09
C LEU A 352 -13.31 33.31 -4.64
N SER A 353 -12.46 34.16 -4.10
CA SER A 353 -12.26 35.51 -4.65
C SER A 353 -11.34 35.55 -5.88
N VAL A 354 -10.73 34.43 -6.22
CA VAL A 354 -9.80 34.28 -7.36
C VAL A 354 -10.60 34.17 -8.66
N ASP A 355 -10.03 34.68 -9.75
CA ASP A 355 -10.50 34.52 -11.12
C ASP A 355 -9.69 33.43 -11.79
N ALA A 356 -10.32 32.31 -12.16
CA ALA A 356 -9.65 31.14 -12.70
C ALA A 356 -8.96 31.43 -14.05
N ASP A 357 -9.58 32.25 -14.91
CA ASP A 357 -9.02 32.59 -16.22
C ASP A 357 -7.76 33.47 -16.06
N TRP A 358 -7.79 34.41 -15.12
CA TRP A 358 -6.63 35.23 -14.80
C TRP A 358 -5.51 34.41 -14.18
N GLN A 359 -5.84 33.51 -13.27
CA GLN A 359 -4.87 32.62 -12.64
C GLN A 359 -4.16 31.76 -13.70
N SER A 360 -4.91 31.13 -14.60
CA SER A 360 -4.36 30.33 -15.70
C SER A 360 -3.48 31.18 -16.63
N ALA A 361 -3.95 32.38 -17.03
CA ALA A 361 -3.18 33.27 -17.88
C ALA A 361 -1.85 33.70 -17.23
N ILE A 362 -1.88 34.07 -15.94
CA ILE A 362 -0.69 34.45 -15.18
C ILE A 362 0.27 33.25 -15.07
N TYR A 363 -0.26 32.06 -14.77
CA TYR A 363 0.54 30.84 -14.70
C TYR A 363 1.27 30.57 -16.03
N GLN A 364 0.57 30.65 -17.16
CA GLN A 364 1.17 30.45 -18.48
C GLN A 364 2.22 31.52 -18.81
N ILE A 365 1.99 32.78 -18.46
CA ILE A 365 2.98 33.87 -18.63
C ILE A 365 4.22 33.57 -17.79
N LEU A 366 4.05 33.18 -16.52
CA LEU A 366 5.18 32.84 -15.66
C LEU A 366 5.95 31.63 -16.18
N LYS A 367 5.25 30.56 -16.58
CA LYS A 367 5.83 29.34 -17.16
C LYS A 367 6.68 29.68 -18.39
N GLN A 368 6.14 30.47 -19.32
CA GLN A 368 6.88 30.93 -20.52
C GLN A 368 8.07 31.80 -20.17
N ARG A 369 7.92 32.73 -19.21
CA ARG A 369 9.02 33.63 -18.80
C ARG A 369 10.15 32.87 -18.12
N VAL A 370 9.82 31.96 -17.20
CA VAL A 370 10.80 31.10 -16.52
C VAL A 370 11.52 30.22 -17.54
N ALA A 371 10.77 29.54 -18.44
CA ALA A 371 11.38 28.75 -19.51
C ALA A 371 12.32 29.58 -20.42
N GLY A 372 11.89 30.78 -20.80
CA GLY A 372 12.72 31.69 -21.61
C GLY A 372 13.99 32.16 -20.89
N ILE A 373 13.91 32.44 -19.58
CA ILE A 373 15.07 32.79 -18.76
C ILE A 373 16.04 31.60 -18.69
N LEU A 374 15.53 30.40 -18.38
CA LEU A 374 16.35 29.20 -18.29
C LEU A 374 17.06 28.91 -19.59
N LEU A 375 16.34 28.90 -20.72
CA LEU A 375 16.93 28.69 -22.05
C LEU A 375 18.02 29.69 -22.39
N ASN A 376 17.83 30.98 -22.07
CA ASN A 376 18.84 32.02 -22.33
C ASN A 376 20.04 31.95 -21.39
N LYS A 377 19.95 31.22 -20.29
CA LYS A 377 21.02 31.06 -19.31
C LYS A 377 21.81 29.76 -19.48
N ILE A 378 21.30 28.81 -20.26
CA ILE A 378 22.00 27.56 -20.54
C ILE A 378 23.14 27.82 -21.48
N GLU A 379 24.37 27.49 -21.05
CA GLU A 379 25.57 27.58 -21.85
C GLU A 379 26.27 26.21 -21.95
N ALA A 380 26.96 26.00 -23.07
CA ALA A 380 27.68 24.77 -23.36
C ALA A 380 29.01 24.69 -22.57
N VAL A 381 28.92 24.79 -21.25
CA VAL A 381 30.05 24.67 -20.33
C VAL A 381 29.77 23.51 -19.36
N LYS A 382 30.86 22.93 -18.82
CA LYS A 382 30.75 21.82 -17.87
C LYS A 382 30.41 22.30 -16.47
N GLU A 383 31.08 23.31 -16.02
CA GLU A 383 30.99 23.85 -14.67
C GLU A 383 30.99 25.36 -14.69
N TYR A 384 30.37 25.97 -13.71
CA TYR A 384 30.38 27.41 -13.48
C TYR A 384 30.53 27.72 -11.99
N ASP A 385 31.57 28.46 -11.61
CA ASP A 385 31.76 28.93 -10.24
C ASP A 385 31.06 30.27 -10.04
N TYR A 386 29.94 30.28 -9.37
CA TYR A 386 29.15 31.47 -9.02
C TYR A 386 29.47 32.03 -7.62
N LYS A 387 30.50 31.50 -6.93
CA LYS A 387 30.91 32.00 -5.60
C LYS A 387 31.32 33.46 -5.70
N GLY A 388 30.57 34.33 -5.03
CA GLY A 388 30.82 35.78 -5.00
C GLY A 388 30.18 36.57 -6.13
N GLU A 389 29.47 35.94 -7.09
CA GLU A 389 28.68 36.66 -8.08
C GLU A 389 27.31 37.04 -7.50
N ASN A 390 27.07 38.34 -7.35
CA ASN A 390 25.82 38.90 -6.86
C ASN A 390 24.88 39.42 -7.95
N ASP A 391 25.37 39.46 -9.21
CA ASP A 391 24.60 39.93 -10.35
C ASP A 391 23.92 38.75 -11.04
N ALA A 392 22.63 38.58 -10.80
CA ALA A 392 21.83 37.52 -11.41
C ALA A 392 21.86 37.52 -12.94
N SER A 393 22.22 38.67 -13.58
CA SER A 393 22.34 38.73 -15.04
C SER A 393 23.53 37.93 -15.57
N LYS A 394 24.56 37.73 -14.76
CA LYS A 394 25.79 37.01 -15.12
C LYS A 394 25.75 35.52 -14.75
N ILE A 395 24.76 35.08 -13.97
CA ILE A 395 24.61 33.69 -13.65
C ILE A 395 24.22 32.91 -14.92
N ILE A 396 24.98 31.88 -15.24
CA ILE A 396 24.71 30.93 -16.33
C ILE A 396 24.34 29.56 -15.74
N ILE A 397 23.71 28.74 -16.55
CA ILE A 397 23.36 27.35 -16.19
C ILE A 397 24.21 26.43 -17.07
N PRO A 398 25.16 25.69 -16.51
CA PRO A 398 25.90 24.69 -17.27
C PRO A 398 24.95 23.66 -17.88
N ILE A 399 25.17 23.30 -19.15
CA ILE A 399 24.35 22.28 -19.80
C ILE A 399 24.42 20.92 -19.05
N TYR A 400 25.54 20.65 -18.38
CA TYR A 400 25.68 19.44 -17.56
C TYR A 400 24.74 19.44 -16.36
N ASP A 401 24.48 20.57 -15.72
CA ASP A 401 23.52 20.71 -14.63
C ASP A 401 22.10 20.38 -15.13
N VAL A 402 21.76 20.79 -16.35
CA VAL A 402 20.47 20.47 -16.98
C VAL A 402 20.34 18.95 -17.18
N TYR A 403 21.37 18.29 -17.76
CA TYR A 403 21.33 16.83 -17.94
C TYR A 403 21.29 16.09 -16.60
N ASN A 404 22.08 16.51 -15.64
CA ASN A 404 22.07 15.91 -14.30
C ASN A 404 20.70 16.04 -13.65
N ALA A 405 20.05 17.20 -13.78
CA ALA A 405 18.68 17.39 -13.28
C ALA A 405 17.67 16.49 -14.01
N LEU A 406 17.76 16.34 -15.33
CA LEU A 406 16.87 15.48 -16.12
C LEU A 406 17.04 13.99 -15.74
N ILE A 407 18.27 13.55 -15.52
CA ILE A 407 18.59 12.18 -15.07
C ILE A 407 18.12 11.98 -13.62
N ALA A 408 18.45 12.90 -12.72
CA ALA A 408 18.08 12.82 -11.30
C ALA A 408 16.56 12.71 -11.10
N ASN A 409 15.80 13.48 -11.89
CA ASN A 409 14.33 13.46 -11.86
C ASN A 409 13.70 12.39 -12.77
N SER A 410 14.48 11.45 -13.29
CA SER A 410 14.03 10.35 -14.16
C SER A 410 13.26 10.82 -15.42
N VAL A 411 13.45 12.06 -15.86
CA VAL A 411 12.98 12.54 -17.18
C VAL A 411 13.76 11.85 -18.29
N ILE A 412 15.07 11.69 -18.08
CA ILE A 412 15.91 10.79 -18.86
C ILE A 412 16.02 9.48 -18.07
N ASP A 413 15.37 8.44 -18.57
CA ASP A 413 15.37 7.10 -17.95
C ASP A 413 16.62 6.34 -18.40
N ILE A 414 17.63 6.32 -17.52
CA ILE A 414 18.92 5.65 -17.78
C ILE A 414 18.81 4.12 -17.93
N ASP A 415 17.79 3.49 -17.37
CA ASP A 415 17.56 2.05 -17.47
C ASP A 415 17.21 1.63 -18.92
N LYS A 416 16.69 2.55 -19.73
CA LYS A 416 16.41 2.28 -21.15
C LYS A 416 17.68 2.12 -21.99
N PHE A 417 18.81 2.67 -21.55
CA PHE A 417 20.06 2.64 -22.33
C PHE A 417 20.65 1.23 -22.48
N SER A 418 20.29 0.31 -21.58
CA SER A 418 20.72 -1.11 -21.62
C SER A 418 19.86 -1.99 -22.50
N ARG A 419 18.68 -1.53 -22.98
CA ARG A 419 17.69 -2.35 -23.69
C ARG A 419 18.06 -2.57 -25.16
N GLU A 420 17.52 -3.62 -25.76
CA GLU A 420 17.74 -3.92 -27.18
C GLU A 420 17.27 -2.82 -28.11
N GLU A 421 16.15 -2.19 -27.79
CA GLU A 421 15.53 -1.09 -28.54
C GLU A 421 16.22 0.27 -28.37
N ALA A 422 17.22 0.39 -27.47
CA ALA A 422 17.97 1.61 -27.30
C ALA A 422 18.70 2.01 -28.59
N SER A 423 18.79 3.32 -28.84
CA SER A 423 19.54 3.87 -29.97
C SER A 423 21.05 3.56 -29.85
N ASP A 424 21.77 3.65 -30.96
CA ASP A 424 23.22 3.44 -30.96
C ASP A 424 23.94 4.46 -30.05
N THR A 425 23.42 5.67 -29.93
CA THR A 425 23.89 6.70 -29.00
C THR A 425 23.75 6.30 -27.55
N GLU A 426 22.57 5.80 -27.17
CA GLU A 426 22.28 5.34 -25.81
C GLU A 426 23.12 4.10 -25.46
N LYS A 427 23.24 3.13 -26.38
CA LYS A 427 24.10 1.95 -26.20
C LYS A 427 25.57 2.31 -26.02
N ASN A 428 26.08 3.28 -26.81
CA ASN A 428 27.43 3.77 -26.66
C ASN A 428 27.66 4.49 -25.33
N LEU A 429 26.66 5.26 -24.87
CA LEU A 429 26.69 5.92 -23.57
C LEU A 429 26.69 4.87 -22.44
N TYR A 430 25.86 3.84 -22.56
CA TYR A 430 25.82 2.75 -21.59
C TYR A 430 27.14 1.97 -21.50
N ALA A 431 27.78 1.69 -22.64
CA ALA A 431 29.09 1.04 -22.64
C ALA A 431 30.17 1.87 -21.90
N LYS A 432 30.12 3.19 -22.04
CA LYS A 432 31.02 4.10 -21.29
C LYS A 432 30.66 4.19 -19.82
N PHE A 433 29.36 4.15 -19.50
CA PHE A 433 28.91 4.04 -18.13
C PHE A 433 29.44 2.78 -17.46
N GLN A 434 29.36 1.62 -18.10
CA GLN A 434 29.89 0.37 -17.58
C GLN A 434 31.40 0.44 -17.32
N GLN A 435 32.17 1.03 -18.23
CA GLN A 435 33.60 1.24 -18.01
C GLN A 435 33.86 2.15 -16.80
N LYS A 436 33.14 3.29 -16.70
CA LYS A 436 33.23 4.21 -15.56
C LYS A 436 32.83 3.54 -14.25
N GLN A 437 31.76 2.76 -14.28
CA GLN A 437 31.28 2.01 -13.13
C GLN A 437 32.38 1.07 -12.58
N GLN A 438 33.05 0.31 -13.47
CA GLN A 438 34.15 -0.57 -13.06
C GLN A 438 35.31 0.22 -12.44
N GLU A 439 35.75 1.32 -13.07
CA GLU A 439 36.81 2.18 -12.55
C GLU A 439 36.49 2.76 -11.17
N VAL A 440 35.23 3.14 -10.96
CA VAL A 440 34.77 3.69 -9.67
C VAL A 440 34.67 2.59 -8.62
N PHE A 441 34.15 1.40 -8.95
CA PHE A 441 34.12 0.28 -8.01
C PHE A 441 35.52 -0.15 -7.58
N ASP A 442 36.49 -0.20 -8.53
CA ASP A 442 37.90 -0.49 -8.21
C ASP A 442 38.46 0.59 -7.25
N THR A 443 38.12 1.85 -7.49
CA THR A 443 38.53 2.97 -6.64
C THR A 443 37.93 2.86 -5.23
N ILE A 444 36.61 2.68 -5.11
CA ILE A 444 35.92 2.55 -3.82
C ILE A 444 36.45 1.34 -3.06
N THR A 445 36.58 0.18 -3.73
CA THR A 445 37.14 -1.02 -3.11
C THR A 445 38.54 -0.75 -2.57
N ASN A 446 39.39 -0.08 -3.34
CA ASN A 446 40.73 0.29 -2.88
C ASN A 446 40.67 1.23 -1.65
N ARG A 447 39.76 2.23 -1.64
CA ARG A 447 39.60 3.15 -0.51
C ARG A 447 39.14 2.43 0.76
N LEU A 448 38.30 1.42 0.63
CA LEU A 448 37.79 0.64 1.77
C LEU A 448 38.78 -0.43 2.23
N THR A 449 39.65 -0.97 1.35
CA THR A 449 40.53 -2.10 1.70
C THR A 449 42.01 -1.75 1.87
N SER A 450 42.50 -0.59 1.36
CA SER A 450 43.88 -0.14 1.49
C SER A 450 44.32 -0.06 2.95
N SER A 451 45.58 -0.36 3.25
CA SER A 451 46.17 -0.15 4.57
C SER A 451 46.39 1.32 4.93
N ASP A 452 46.47 2.20 3.93
CA ASP A 452 46.75 3.64 4.10
C ASP A 452 45.93 4.44 3.05
N PRO A 453 44.58 4.53 3.24
CA PRO A 453 43.75 5.30 2.33
C PRO A 453 43.89 6.80 2.60
N PRO A 454 43.76 7.68 1.58
CA PRO A 454 43.79 9.12 1.75
C PRO A 454 42.68 9.60 2.71
N ALA A 455 42.95 10.70 3.41
CA ALA A 455 41.92 11.41 4.16
C ALA A 455 40.86 11.98 3.19
N TYR A 456 39.60 12.12 3.63
CA TYR A 456 38.51 12.58 2.77
C TYR A 456 38.83 13.91 2.07
N LYS A 457 39.39 14.88 2.78
CA LYS A 457 39.76 16.20 2.20
C LYS A 457 40.83 16.15 1.11
N ASP A 458 41.64 15.07 1.06
CA ASP A 458 42.74 14.88 0.10
C ASP A 458 42.27 14.12 -1.16
N GLU A 459 41.02 13.66 -1.17
CA GLU A 459 40.40 13.03 -2.35
C GLU A 459 39.96 14.06 -3.38
N SER A 460 39.80 13.61 -4.63
CA SER A 460 39.17 14.42 -5.68
C SER A 460 37.70 14.67 -5.33
N THR A 461 37.15 15.81 -5.80
CA THR A 461 35.72 16.15 -5.59
C THR A 461 34.78 15.02 -6.01
N GLU A 462 35.10 14.32 -7.11
CA GLU A 462 34.33 13.19 -7.59
C GLU A 462 34.33 12.04 -6.57
N VAL A 463 35.50 11.66 -6.03
CA VAL A 463 35.61 10.59 -5.04
C VAL A 463 34.97 11.02 -3.72
N GLN A 464 35.12 12.27 -3.30
CA GLN A 464 34.43 12.82 -2.13
C GLN A 464 32.92 12.66 -2.21
N GLU A 465 32.32 12.97 -3.36
CA GLU A 465 30.87 12.77 -3.57
C GLU A 465 30.47 11.30 -3.48
N TYR A 466 31.26 10.37 -4.00
CA TYR A 466 30.99 8.93 -3.86
C TYR A 466 31.07 8.47 -2.40
N LEU A 467 32.08 8.91 -1.66
CA LEU A 467 32.25 8.53 -0.26
C LEU A 467 31.15 9.14 0.63
N THR A 468 30.74 10.39 0.34
CA THR A 468 29.60 11.02 1.02
C THR A 468 28.30 10.29 0.71
N TYR A 469 28.06 9.93 -0.55
CA TYR A 469 26.88 9.18 -0.94
C TYR A 469 26.81 7.83 -0.19
N ILE A 470 27.93 7.12 -0.10
CA ILE A 470 28.01 5.86 0.63
C ILE A 470 27.70 6.07 2.11
N CYS A 471 28.41 6.99 2.77
CA CYS A 471 28.28 7.17 4.22
C CYS A 471 26.93 7.75 4.61
N ASP A 472 26.52 8.84 3.96
CA ASP A 472 25.37 9.62 4.38
C ASP A 472 24.06 9.10 3.78
N THR A 473 24.03 8.90 2.46
CA THR A 473 22.80 8.48 1.78
C THR A 473 22.54 6.99 1.98
N VAL A 474 23.53 6.14 1.69
CA VAL A 474 23.33 4.69 1.73
C VAL A 474 23.34 4.18 3.17
N LEU A 475 24.46 4.31 3.88
CA LEU A 475 24.63 3.64 5.18
C LEU A 475 23.79 4.28 6.29
N ARG A 476 23.64 5.61 6.27
CA ARG A 476 22.96 6.32 7.35
C ARG A 476 21.47 6.55 7.07
N ASP A 477 21.13 7.06 5.87
CA ASP A 477 19.78 7.57 5.60
C ASP A 477 18.86 6.52 4.96
N THR A 478 19.38 5.66 4.08
CA THR A 478 18.59 4.65 3.37
C THR A 478 18.53 3.33 4.11
N LEU A 479 19.66 2.80 4.52
CA LEU A 479 19.74 1.45 5.10
C LEU A 479 19.75 1.43 6.64
N GLY A 480 20.02 2.57 7.27
CA GLY A 480 20.13 2.63 8.72
C GLY A 480 21.28 1.82 9.33
N VAL A 481 22.24 1.37 8.50
CA VAL A 481 23.42 0.63 8.95
C VAL A 481 24.24 1.43 9.97
N ILE A 482 24.35 2.74 9.77
CA ILE A 482 24.88 3.67 10.80
C ILE A 482 23.70 4.15 11.62
N ASP A 483 23.57 3.65 12.86
CA ASP A 483 22.48 4.03 13.75
C ASP A 483 22.65 5.47 14.25
N LYS A 484 21.79 6.37 13.76
CA LYS A 484 21.77 7.79 14.12
C LYS A 484 21.62 8.04 15.62
N ASN A 485 21.02 7.13 16.37
CA ASN A 485 20.76 7.28 17.80
C ASN A 485 21.97 6.87 18.63
N GLU A 486 22.79 5.95 18.12
CA GLU A 486 23.99 5.47 18.82
C GLU A 486 25.24 6.31 18.52
N VAL A 487 25.22 7.08 17.41
CA VAL A 487 26.36 7.94 17.02
C VAL A 487 26.52 9.12 17.98
N ASP A 488 27.64 9.18 18.71
CA ASP A 488 28.02 10.36 19.49
C ASP A 488 28.64 11.42 18.57
N THR A 489 27.83 12.42 18.23
CA THR A 489 28.28 13.54 17.38
C THR A 489 29.36 14.44 18.02
N SER A 490 29.61 14.32 19.31
CA SER A 490 30.71 15.01 20.03
C SER A 490 32.03 14.23 20.04
N ASP A 491 32.01 12.97 19.57
CA ASP A 491 33.18 12.11 19.49
C ASP A 491 34.25 12.69 18.56
N ALA A 492 35.52 12.56 18.95
CA ALA A 492 36.66 13.13 18.22
C ALA A 492 36.82 12.53 16.80
N THR A 493 36.52 11.24 16.63
CA THR A 493 36.62 10.56 15.31
C THR A 493 35.44 10.97 14.42
N TYR A 494 34.23 11.09 15.01
CA TYR A 494 33.09 11.65 14.29
C TYR A 494 33.41 13.07 13.78
N GLN A 495 33.95 13.94 14.64
CA GLN A 495 34.33 15.30 14.28
C GLN A 495 35.43 15.34 13.19
N ALA A 496 36.41 14.43 13.27
CA ALA A 496 37.49 14.31 12.30
C ALA A 496 36.96 13.87 10.91
N TRP A 497 35.88 13.08 10.85
CA TRP A 497 35.19 12.71 9.61
C TRP A 497 34.26 13.82 9.13
N ALA A 498 33.29 14.21 9.95
CA ALA A 498 32.17 15.05 9.53
C ALA A 498 32.56 16.55 9.33
N ASN A 499 33.44 17.07 10.18
CA ASN A 499 33.78 18.50 10.18
C ASN A 499 35.20 18.77 9.66
N ASP A 500 36.20 18.08 10.18
CA ASP A 500 37.61 18.33 9.83
C ASP A 500 38.01 17.64 8.53
N GLN A 501 37.25 16.58 8.15
CA GLN A 501 37.49 15.78 6.95
C GLN A 501 38.92 15.22 6.87
N SER A 502 39.52 15.00 8.03
CA SER A 502 40.95 14.70 8.20
C SER A 502 41.26 13.22 8.28
N ILE A 503 40.26 12.36 8.23
CA ILE A 503 40.39 10.89 8.20
C ILE A 503 39.74 10.31 6.96
N SER A 504 40.05 9.04 6.65
CA SER A 504 39.42 8.31 5.56
C SER A 504 38.06 7.74 5.95
N LEU A 505 37.20 7.41 4.98
CA LEU A 505 35.94 6.69 5.22
C LEU A 505 36.21 5.34 5.90
N LYS A 506 37.28 4.63 5.50
CA LYS A 506 37.72 3.38 6.15
C LYS A 506 37.93 3.57 7.63
N ASP A 507 38.72 4.57 8.03
CA ASP A 507 39.04 4.80 9.44
C ASP A 507 37.79 5.16 10.24
N TYR A 508 36.89 5.96 9.65
CA TYR A 508 35.60 6.27 10.27
C TYR A 508 34.72 5.03 10.46
N LEU A 509 34.54 4.19 9.41
CA LEU A 509 33.70 3.00 9.50
C LEU A 509 34.28 1.91 10.43
N ASN A 510 35.61 1.73 10.45
CA ASN A 510 36.27 0.84 11.41
C ASN A 510 36.04 1.31 12.85
N TYR A 511 36.15 2.60 13.08
CA TYR A 511 35.86 3.16 14.39
C TYR A 511 34.39 3.00 14.78
N ALA A 512 33.48 3.29 13.87
CA ALA A 512 32.04 3.11 14.07
C ALA A 512 31.68 1.65 14.42
N ALA A 513 32.30 0.66 13.75
CA ALA A 513 32.16 -0.74 14.09
C ALA A 513 32.66 -1.06 15.51
N SER A 514 33.77 -0.44 15.95
CA SER A 514 34.31 -0.65 17.29
C SER A 514 33.49 0.00 18.40
N GLN A 515 32.70 1.03 18.08
CA GLN A 515 31.83 1.77 18.99
C GLN A 515 30.39 1.25 19.02
N ASN A 516 30.07 0.20 18.29
CA ASN A 516 28.71 -0.33 18.09
C ASN A 516 27.75 0.71 17.44
N TRP A 517 28.26 1.60 16.59
CA TRP A 517 27.44 2.52 15.79
C TRP A 517 26.90 1.86 14.52
N ILE A 518 27.33 0.62 14.23
CA ILE A 518 26.91 -0.17 13.07
C ILE A 518 25.85 -1.17 13.52
N ASP A 519 24.68 -1.10 12.91
CA ASP A 519 23.66 -2.14 13.07
C ASP A 519 24.05 -3.40 12.26
N ILE A 520 24.52 -4.40 13.01
CA ILE A 520 25.01 -5.67 12.43
C ILE A 520 23.85 -6.46 11.81
N SER A 521 22.62 -6.29 12.29
CA SER A 521 21.47 -7.06 11.81
C SER A 521 21.17 -6.81 10.34
N VAL A 522 21.49 -5.62 9.84
CA VAL A 522 21.30 -5.23 8.43
C VAL A 522 22.33 -5.91 7.52
N ILE A 523 23.58 -6.06 7.99
CA ILE A 523 24.70 -6.57 7.16
C ILE A 523 24.96 -8.08 7.34
N SER A 524 24.52 -8.67 8.45
CA SER A 524 24.68 -10.11 8.75
C SER A 524 23.49 -10.66 9.51
N PRO A 525 22.37 -10.96 8.82
CA PRO A 525 21.13 -11.39 9.47
C PRO A 525 21.19 -12.76 10.16
N LYS A 526 22.31 -13.50 10.09
CA LYS A 526 22.42 -14.84 10.69
C LYS A 526 22.77 -14.86 12.18
N GLY A 527 22.86 -13.71 12.85
CA GLY A 527 23.10 -13.64 14.30
C GLY A 527 24.45 -14.22 14.75
N GLU A 528 25.47 -14.22 13.91
CA GLU A 528 26.82 -14.63 14.25
C GLU A 528 27.49 -13.53 15.08
N TYR A 529 28.20 -13.92 16.14
CA TYR A 529 29.04 -13.01 16.91
C TYR A 529 30.26 -12.66 16.05
N LEU A 530 30.28 -11.45 15.49
CA LEU A 530 31.38 -10.92 14.69
C LEU A 530 32.26 -9.99 15.55
N ASP A 531 33.56 -10.05 15.39
CA ASP A 531 34.45 -9.03 15.92
C ASP A 531 34.46 -7.78 15.02
N SER A 532 35.05 -6.67 15.48
CA SER A 532 35.04 -5.40 14.74
C SER A 532 35.69 -5.48 13.37
N GLU A 533 36.68 -6.36 13.16
CA GLU A 533 37.33 -6.58 11.87
C GLU A 533 36.39 -7.35 10.92
N GLU A 534 35.70 -8.37 11.44
CA GLU A 534 34.72 -9.17 10.70
C GLU A 534 33.50 -8.33 10.32
N ILE A 535 33.01 -7.46 11.23
CA ILE A 535 31.95 -6.49 10.94
C ILE A 535 32.36 -5.56 9.80
N TYR A 536 33.59 -5.03 9.85
CA TYR A 536 34.05 -4.14 8.80
C TYR A 536 34.19 -4.83 7.44
N GLN A 537 34.65 -6.07 7.42
CA GLN A 537 34.75 -6.85 6.17
C GLN A 537 33.37 -7.17 5.58
N ALA A 538 32.42 -7.54 6.43
CA ALA A 538 31.02 -7.74 6.02
C ALA A 538 30.42 -6.44 5.46
N LEU A 539 30.61 -5.33 6.16
CA LEU A 539 30.16 -4.00 5.74
C LEU A 539 30.74 -3.59 4.38
N THR A 540 32.04 -3.80 4.17
CA THR A 540 32.70 -3.49 2.89
C THR A 540 32.10 -4.29 1.74
N SER A 541 31.86 -5.58 1.94
CA SER A 541 31.24 -6.44 0.93
C SER A 541 29.80 -5.99 0.64
N TYR A 542 29.04 -5.71 1.68
CA TYR A 542 27.67 -5.23 1.60
C TYR A 542 27.56 -3.91 0.81
N ILE A 543 28.42 -2.91 1.11
CA ILE A 543 28.48 -1.64 0.38
C ILE A 543 28.67 -1.89 -1.12
N ILE A 544 29.67 -2.70 -1.49
CA ILE A 544 29.99 -2.94 -2.91
C ILE A 544 28.83 -3.64 -3.63
N ASP A 545 28.19 -4.60 -2.99
CA ASP A 545 27.09 -5.35 -3.60
C ASP A 545 25.82 -4.47 -3.72
N TYR A 546 25.53 -3.66 -2.72
CA TYR A 546 24.41 -2.70 -2.77
C TYR A 546 24.57 -1.68 -3.90
N LEU A 547 25.74 -1.05 -3.99
CA LEU A 547 26.00 -0.02 -5.01
C LEU A 547 25.87 -0.51 -6.45
N LYS A 548 26.04 -1.81 -6.70
CA LYS A 548 25.89 -2.41 -8.05
C LYS A 548 24.47 -2.29 -8.58
N THR A 549 23.49 -2.31 -7.70
CA THR A 549 22.06 -2.27 -8.04
C THR A 549 21.39 -0.94 -7.72
N ASP A 550 22.10 -0.05 -7.01
CA ASP A 550 21.54 1.22 -6.59
C ASP A 550 21.42 2.22 -7.75
N THR A 551 20.17 2.59 -8.06
CA THR A 551 19.86 3.56 -9.12
C THR A 551 20.36 4.96 -8.80
N GLY A 552 20.36 5.36 -7.52
CA GLY A 552 20.87 6.67 -7.08
C GLY A 552 22.35 6.80 -7.32
N PHE A 553 23.12 5.75 -7.00
CA PHE A 553 24.55 5.71 -7.31
C PHE A 553 24.83 5.68 -8.81
N SER A 554 24.03 4.94 -9.58
CA SER A 554 24.12 4.94 -11.04
C SER A 554 23.92 6.34 -11.62
N LYS A 555 22.93 7.10 -11.13
CA LYS A 555 22.72 8.51 -11.54
C LYS A 555 23.94 9.40 -11.19
N LEU A 556 24.54 9.18 -10.03
CA LEU A 556 25.74 9.90 -9.60
C LEU A 556 26.95 9.58 -10.51
N LEU A 557 27.10 8.33 -10.96
CA LEU A 557 28.13 7.94 -11.95
C LEU A 557 27.93 8.65 -13.28
N TYR A 558 26.69 8.77 -13.76
CA TYR A 558 26.39 9.50 -15.01
C TYR A 558 26.78 10.97 -14.90
N LYS A 559 26.67 11.61 -13.73
CA LYS A 559 27.11 13.00 -13.47
C LYS A 559 28.58 13.20 -13.84
N TYR A 560 29.42 12.20 -13.62
CA TYR A 560 30.86 12.24 -13.84
C TYR A 560 31.32 11.61 -15.16
N LEU A 561 30.39 11.24 -16.05
CA LEU A 561 30.74 10.73 -17.37
C LEU A 561 31.23 11.88 -18.28
N PRO A 562 32.49 11.85 -18.74
CA PRO A 562 33.07 13.00 -19.46
C PRO A 562 32.50 13.27 -20.85
N TYR A 563 31.62 12.38 -21.36
CA TYR A 563 31.12 12.37 -22.72
C TYR A 563 29.63 12.55 -22.87
N LEU A 564 28.89 12.82 -21.77
CA LEU A 564 27.42 12.97 -21.80
C LEU A 564 27.01 14.04 -22.83
N PHE A 565 27.77 15.14 -22.89
CA PHE A 565 27.53 16.24 -23.82
C PHE A 565 27.70 15.88 -25.30
N THR A 566 28.68 15.03 -25.65
CA THR A 566 28.98 14.64 -27.03
C THR A 566 27.98 13.66 -27.63
N PHE A 567 27.16 13.02 -26.80
CA PHE A 567 26.24 11.95 -27.20
C PHE A 567 24.77 12.39 -27.29
N LEU A 568 24.39 13.52 -26.70
CA LEU A 568 23.02 14.00 -26.70
C LEU A 568 22.77 15.14 -27.71
N PHE A 569 23.81 15.59 -28.41
CA PHE A 569 23.78 16.46 -29.56
C PHE A 569 24.49 15.81 -30.76
#